data_61473770953e6f3789e91c9f563ce4c6
#
_entry.id   61473770953e6f3789e91c9f563ce4c6
#
_cell.length_a   1.000
_cell.length_b   1.000
_cell.length_c   1.000
_cell.angle_alpha   90.00
_cell.angle_beta   90.00
_cell.angle_gamma   90.00
#
_symmetry.space_group_name_H-M   'P 1'
#
loop_
_entity.id
_entity.type
_entity.pdbx_description
1 polymer ?
#
loop_
_entity_poly.entity_id
_entity_poly.type
_entity_poly.pdbx_seq_one_letter_code
_entity_poly.pdbx_strand_id
1 'polypeptide(L)'
;MSDTAVVNYAVEPKSVELREIPEPTIAADEVLLEVEAVGVCGSDLHMWQGGISWTMNYPVVLGHEFCGVIRQVGADVAGWAEGDRVVSETSAVIDPDSPLTRRGLYNLDPSRQGYGALVDGAMRRYVPVPKRILH
;
A
#
# COMPACT_ATOMS: atom_id res chain seq x y z
N MET A 1 17.18 7.90 5.59
CA MET A 1 16.80 7.51 6.98
C MET A 1 16.23 6.11 6.92
N SER A 2 16.25 5.34 7.99
CA SER A 2 15.60 4.03 8.05
C SER A 2 14.23 4.18 8.70
N ASP A 3 13.31 3.34 8.27
CA ASP A 3 11.97 3.18 8.83
C ASP A 3 11.83 1.75 9.36
N THR A 4 10.94 1.52 10.32
CA THR A 4 10.66 0.17 10.84
C THR A 4 9.30 -0.28 10.32
N ALA A 5 9.25 -1.47 9.74
CA ALA A 5 8.04 -2.04 9.15
C ALA A 5 7.73 -3.44 9.67
N VAL A 6 6.46 -3.81 9.61
CA VAL A 6 5.99 -5.18 9.80
C VAL A 6 6.07 -5.90 8.46
N VAL A 7 7.00 -6.84 8.33
CA VAL A 7 7.32 -7.50 7.06
C VAL A 7 6.96 -8.99 7.12
N ASN A 8 6.18 -9.44 6.14
CA ASN A 8 6.04 -10.86 5.86
C ASN A 8 7.16 -11.25 4.89
N TYR A 9 8.11 -12.06 5.36
CA TYR A 9 9.37 -12.31 4.66
C TYR A 9 9.43 -13.62 3.89
N ALA A 10 8.48 -14.54 4.13
CA ALA A 10 8.45 -15.83 3.47
C ALA A 10 7.04 -16.44 3.43
N VAL A 11 6.87 -17.48 2.63
CA VAL A 11 5.59 -18.19 2.45
C VAL A 11 5.18 -19.03 3.65
N GLU A 12 6.14 -19.43 4.48
CA GLU A 12 5.89 -20.26 5.64
C GLU A 12 5.02 -19.52 6.66
N PRO A 13 4.13 -20.25 7.37
CA PRO A 13 3.29 -19.65 8.42
C PRO A 13 4.13 -18.92 9.48
N LYS A 14 3.61 -17.79 9.95
CA LYS A 14 4.21 -16.92 10.99
C LYS A 14 5.54 -16.25 10.60
N SER A 15 5.82 -16.17 9.30
CA SER A 15 7.00 -15.49 8.76
C SER A 15 6.84 -13.96 8.75
N VAL A 16 6.49 -13.38 9.90
CA VAL A 16 6.29 -11.94 10.07
C VAL A 16 7.19 -11.43 11.18
N GLU A 17 7.92 -10.35 10.90
CA GLU A 17 8.82 -9.72 11.86
C GLU A 17 8.91 -8.20 11.65
N LEU A 18 9.44 -7.50 12.64
CA LEU A 18 9.84 -6.09 12.49
C LEU A 18 11.21 -6.02 11.79
N ARG A 19 11.28 -5.25 10.71
CA ARG A 19 12.52 -4.99 9.96
C ARG A 19 12.76 -3.49 9.78
N GLU A 20 14.03 -3.12 9.80
CA GLU A 20 14.44 -1.84 9.27
C GLU A 20 14.42 -1.90 7.73
N ILE A 21 13.80 -0.90 7.14
CA ILE A 21 13.67 -0.75 5.69
C ILE A 21 14.08 0.68 5.30
N PRO A 22 14.48 0.91 4.05
CA PRO A 22 14.74 2.27 3.58
C PRO A 22 13.42 3.07 3.56
N GLU A 23 13.55 4.37 3.84
CA GLU A 23 12.45 5.29 3.62
C GLU A 23 12.10 5.33 2.12
N PRO A 24 10.80 5.24 1.76
CA PRO A 24 10.41 5.19 0.36
C PRO A 24 10.57 6.53 -0.33
N THR A 25 10.78 6.49 -1.64
CA THR A 25 10.66 7.64 -2.54
C THR A 25 9.32 7.59 -3.26
N ILE A 26 8.83 8.74 -3.72
CA ILE A 26 7.58 8.87 -4.47
C ILE A 26 7.83 9.09 -5.95
N ALA A 27 6.91 8.62 -6.79
CA ALA A 27 6.82 8.97 -8.19
C ALA A 27 6.15 10.35 -8.38
N ALA A 28 6.15 10.87 -9.61
CA ALA A 28 5.59 12.18 -9.90
C ALA A 28 4.07 12.29 -9.62
N ASP A 29 3.35 11.20 -9.72
CA ASP A 29 1.89 11.10 -9.51
C ASP A 29 1.49 10.54 -8.13
N GLU A 30 2.45 10.44 -7.20
CA GLU A 30 2.26 9.92 -5.85
C GLU A 30 2.42 11.01 -4.78
N VAL A 31 1.88 10.72 -3.61
CA VAL A 31 2.18 11.44 -2.38
C VAL A 31 2.95 10.54 -1.42
N LEU A 32 3.76 11.12 -0.54
CA LEU A 32 4.31 10.43 0.62
C LEU A 32 3.36 10.64 1.79
N LEU A 33 2.76 9.57 2.26
CA LEU A 33 1.85 9.61 3.40
C LEU A 33 2.59 9.19 4.67
N GLU A 34 2.56 10.01 5.71
CA GLU A 34 2.90 9.58 7.08
C GLU A 34 1.67 8.90 7.67
N VAL A 35 1.81 7.60 7.95
CA VAL A 35 0.72 6.77 8.45
C VAL A 35 0.38 7.14 9.88
N GLU A 36 -0.88 7.50 10.14
CA GLU A 36 -1.40 7.77 11.48
C GLU A 36 -2.11 6.55 12.08
N ALA A 37 -2.77 5.76 11.23
CA ALA A 37 -3.42 4.54 11.65
C ALA A 37 -3.44 3.52 10.51
N VAL A 38 -3.29 2.25 10.88
CA VAL A 38 -3.44 1.09 9.99
C VAL A 38 -4.32 0.05 10.67
N GLY A 39 -5.35 -0.42 9.94
CA GLY A 39 -6.22 -1.51 10.38
C GLY A 39 -5.56 -2.87 10.20
N VAL A 40 -5.85 -3.79 11.12
CA VAL A 40 -5.49 -5.21 10.97
C VAL A 40 -6.71 -5.95 10.46
N CYS A 41 -6.67 -6.34 9.19
CA CYS A 41 -7.73 -7.09 8.52
C CYS A 41 -7.63 -8.59 8.80
N GLY A 42 -8.72 -9.32 8.64
CA GLY A 42 -8.70 -10.78 8.67
C GLY A 42 -7.76 -11.41 7.63
N SER A 43 -7.57 -10.73 6.48
CA SER A 43 -6.60 -11.16 5.47
C SER A 43 -5.14 -11.09 5.95
N ASP A 44 -4.77 -10.13 6.81
CA ASP A 44 -3.44 -10.08 7.41
C ASP A 44 -3.18 -11.30 8.29
N LEU A 45 -4.21 -11.75 9.03
CA LEU A 45 -4.12 -12.98 9.83
C LEU A 45 -3.97 -14.22 8.96
N HIS A 46 -4.69 -14.28 7.82
CA HIS A 46 -4.54 -15.38 6.86
C HIS A 46 -3.15 -15.40 6.23
N MET A 47 -2.60 -14.24 5.87
CA MET A 47 -1.23 -14.11 5.38
C MET A 47 -0.22 -14.58 6.42
N TRP A 48 -0.38 -14.17 7.67
CA TRP A 48 0.47 -14.62 8.78
C TRP A 48 0.38 -16.13 9.04
N GLN A 49 -0.81 -16.73 8.88
CA GLN A 49 -1.04 -18.15 9.06
C GLN A 49 -0.60 -19.00 7.85
N GLY A 50 -0.26 -18.40 6.72
CA GLY A 50 0.08 -19.09 5.47
C GLY A 50 -1.12 -19.73 4.75
N GLY A 51 -2.36 -19.33 5.11
CA GLY A 51 -3.60 -19.90 4.56
C GLY A 51 -4.25 -19.06 3.46
N ILE A 52 -3.44 -18.51 2.53
CA ILE A 52 -3.93 -17.65 1.45
C ILE A 52 -4.06 -18.39 0.12
N SER A 53 -5.00 -17.95 -0.71
CA SER A 53 -5.23 -18.47 -2.08
C SER A 53 -4.81 -17.49 -3.19
N TRP A 54 -4.30 -16.32 -2.84
CA TRP A 54 -3.81 -15.31 -3.79
C TRP A 54 -2.29 -15.21 -3.78
N THR A 55 -1.75 -14.60 -4.84
CA THR A 55 -0.30 -14.39 -4.97
C THR A 55 0.18 -13.28 -4.03
N MET A 56 1.34 -13.50 -3.43
CA MET A 56 2.07 -12.49 -2.65
C MET A 56 3.50 -12.36 -3.15
N ASN A 57 4.04 -11.17 -3.07
CA ASN A 57 5.48 -10.94 -3.16
C ASN A 57 6.11 -11.10 -1.77
N TYR A 58 7.27 -11.74 -1.71
CA TYR A 58 8.06 -11.87 -0.49
C TYR A 58 9.48 -11.35 -0.71
N PRO A 59 10.05 -10.58 0.21
CA PRO A 59 9.40 -9.98 1.38
C PRO A 59 8.43 -8.86 1.01
N VAL A 60 7.40 -8.62 1.83
CA VAL A 60 6.43 -7.53 1.63
C VAL A 60 6.05 -6.91 2.97
N VAL A 61 5.93 -5.59 3.02
CA VAL A 61 5.36 -4.87 4.17
C VAL A 61 3.86 -5.08 4.19
N LEU A 62 3.31 -5.49 5.34
CA LEU A 62 1.87 -5.71 5.51
C LEU A 62 1.08 -4.40 5.64
N GLY A 63 -0.26 -4.51 5.67
CA GLY A 63 -1.19 -3.41 5.90
C GLY A 63 -1.75 -2.80 4.61
N HIS A 64 -3.07 -2.78 4.50
CA HIS A 64 -3.79 -2.30 3.31
C HIS A 64 -5.03 -1.46 3.66
N GLU A 65 -5.31 -1.23 4.94
CA GLU A 65 -6.38 -0.38 5.45
C GLU A 65 -5.75 0.74 6.27
N PHE A 66 -5.54 1.93 5.70
CA PHE A 66 -4.76 2.96 6.37
C PHE A 66 -5.19 4.38 6.03
N CYS A 67 -4.83 5.29 6.92
CA CYS A 67 -4.94 6.72 6.75
C CYS A 67 -3.71 7.44 7.31
N GLY A 68 -3.56 8.69 6.95
CA GLY A 68 -2.45 9.51 7.44
C GLY A 68 -2.46 10.92 6.92
N VAL A 69 -1.31 11.57 7.06
CA VAL A 69 -1.08 12.98 6.64
C VAL A 69 -0.07 13.01 5.51
N ILE A 70 -0.38 13.76 4.46
CA ILE A 70 0.53 13.97 3.32
C ILE A 70 1.75 14.78 3.80
N ARG A 71 2.96 14.25 3.56
CA ARG A 71 4.24 14.89 3.89
C ARG A 71 5.01 15.38 2.68
N GLN A 72 4.73 14.80 1.52
CA GLN A 72 5.33 15.24 0.27
C GLN A 72 4.35 14.98 -0.88
N VAL A 73 4.37 15.85 -1.87
CA VAL A 73 3.49 15.79 -3.05
C VAL A 73 4.36 15.67 -4.30
N GLY A 74 4.08 14.71 -5.16
CA GLY A 74 4.75 14.55 -6.45
C GLY A 74 4.38 15.66 -7.45
N ALA A 75 5.23 15.88 -8.43
CA ALA A 75 5.12 17.01 -9.36
C ALA A 75 3.82 17.02 -10.20
N ASP A 76 3.25 15.85 -10.46
CA ASP A 76 2.02 15.69 -11.26
C ASP A 76 0.75 15.55 -10.39
N VAL A 77 0.88 15.72 -9.09
CA VAL A 77 -0.27 15.66 -8.17
C VAL A 77 -0.93 17.03 -8.10
N ALA A 78 -2.21 17.07 -8.41
CA ALA A 78 -3.06 18.24 -8.23
C ALA A 78 -4.24 17.90 -7.30
N GLY A 79 -4.72 18.91 -6.55
CA GLY A 79 -5.86 18.76 -5.63
C GLY A 79 -5.52 18.27 -4.23
N TRP A 80 -4.26 17.93 -3.99
CA TRP A 80 -3.74 17.53 -2.68
C TRP A 80 -2.54 18.39 -2.27
N ALA A 81 -2.36 18.61 -0.99
CA ALA A 81 -1.28 19.41 -0.42
C ALA A 81 -0.66 18.73 0.81
N GLU A 82 0.58 19.16 1.17
CA GLU A 82 1.18 18.78 2.44
C GLU A 82 0.28 19.21 3.61
N GLY A 83 0.09 18.32 4.56
CA GLY A 83 -0.78 18.51 5.71
C GLY A 83 -2.19 17.98 5.53
N ASP A 84 -2.63 17.63 4.33
CA ASP A 84 -3.94 17.02 4.11
C ASP A 84 -4.02 15.65 4.78
N ARG A 85 -5.16 15.38 5.41
CA ARG A 85 -5.48 14.08 6.02
C ARG A 85 -6.31 13.27 5.04
N VAL A 86 -5.84 12.09 4.73
CA VAL A 86 -6.42 11.24 3.67
C VAL A 86 -6.51 9.79 4.09
N VAL A 87 -7.40 9.07 3.45
CA VAL A 87 -7.48 7.61 3.46
C VAL A 87 -7.16 7.09 2.05
N SER A 88 -6.54 5.91 1.97
CA SER A 88 -6.22 5.27 0.69
C SER A 88 -7.12 4.06 0.43
N GLU A 89 -7.45 3.84 -0.84
CA GLU A 89 -7.97 2.54 -1.27
C GLU A 89 -6.88 1.46 -1.21
N THR A 90 -7.30 0.20 -1.28
CA THR A 90 -6.39 -0.96 -1.17
C THR A 90 -5.62 -1.27 -2.44
N SER A 91 -6.01 -0.73 -3.59
CA SER A 91 -5.43 -1.04 -4.92
C SER A 91 -4.32 -0.06 -5.26
N ALA A 92 -3.07 -0.42 -4.95
CA ALA A 92 -1.89 0.41 -5.21
C ALA A 92 -1.58 0.60 -6.71
N VAL A 93 -1.70 -0.47 -7.50
CA VAL A 93 -1.46 -0.45 -8.94
C VAL A 93 -2.76 -0.74 -9.69
N ILE A 94 -3.09 0.14 -10.62
CA ILE A 94 -4.28 0.06 -11.47
C ILE A 94 -3.84 0.41 -12.89
N ASP A 95 -4.10 -0.47 -13.87
CA ASP A 95 -3.83 -0.21 -15.28
C ASP A 95 -4.86 0.81 -15.83
N PRO A 96 -4.44 2.04 -16.21
CA PRO A 96 -5.36 3.05 -16.74
C PRO A 96 -5.94 2.66 -18.13
N ASP A 97 -5.26 1.80 -18.85
CA ASP A 97 -5.64 1.40 -20.22
C ASP A 97 -6.55 0.18 -20.26
N SER A 98 -6.72 -0.50 -19.13
CA SER A 98 -7.63 -1.63 -19.03
C SER A 98 -9.07 -1.25 -19.37
N PRO A 99 -9.78 -2.07 -20.16
CA PRO A 99 -11.20 -1.86 -20.44
C PRO A 99 -12.09 -1.80 -19.18
N LEU A 100 -11.70 -2.51 -18.11
CA LEU A 100 -12.39 -2.48 -16.82
C LEU A 100 -12.17 -1.14 -16.12
N THR A 101 -10.92 -0.67 -16.07
CA THR A 101 -10.57 0.62 -15.47
C THR A 101 -11.26 1.78 -16.17
N ARG A 102 -11.32 1.78 -17.50
CA ARG A 102 -12.04 2.81 -18.28
C ARG A 102 -13.55 2.86 -18.01
N ARG A 103 -14.11 1.78 -17.49
CA ARG A 103 -15.51 1.68 -17.05
C ARG A 103 -15.71 1.95 -15.54
N GLY A 104 -14.66 2.34 -14.81
CA GLY A 104 -14.68 2.52 -13.37
C GLY A 104 -14.72 1.22 -12.57
N LEU A 105 -14.43 0.07 -13.19
CA LEU A 105 -14.47 -1.27 -12.60
C LEU A 105 -13.07 -1.82 -12.32
N TYR A 106 -12.10 -0.95 -12.02
CA TYR A 106 -10.70 -1.35 -11.76
C TYR A 106 -10.54 -2.35 -10.61
N ASN A 107 -11.47 -2.36 -9.67
CA ASN A 107 -11.51 -3.35 -8.59
C ASN A 107 -11.71 -4.80 -9.09
N LEU A 108 -12.23 -4.98 -10.30
CA LEU A 108 -12.41 -6.27 -10.97
C LEU A 108 -11.27 -6.61 -11.93
N ASP A 109 -10.32 -5.68 -12.13
CA ASP A 109 -9.22 -5.90 -13.05
C ASP A 109 -8.22 -6.93 -12.48
N PRO A 110 -7.93 -8.01 -13.19
CA PRO A 110 -6.99 -9.03 -12.72
C PRO A 110 -5.54 -8.53 -12.63
N SER A 111 -5.19 -7.44 -13.32
CA SER A 111 -3.85 -6.86 -13.29
C SER A 111 -3.61 -5.94 -12.08
N ARG A 112 -4.66 -5.56 -11.35
CA ARG A 112 -4.52 -4.71 -10.17
C ARG A 112 -3.64 -5.34 -9.10
N GLN A 113 -2.85 -4.52 -8.40
CA GLN A 113 -2.00 -4.98 -7.31
C GLN A 113 -2.38 -4.27 -6.01
N GLY A 114 -2.56 -5.05 -4.96
CA GLY A 114 -2.95 -4.56 -3.63
C GLY A 114 -1.76 -4.32 -2.71
N TYR A 115 -1.93 -3.32 -1.83
CA TYR A 115 -1.03 -3.12 -0.71
C TYR A 115 -1.00 -4.33 0.22
N GLY A 116 0.14 -4.57 0.86
CA GLY A 116 0.31 -5.63 1.84
C GLY A 116 0.39 -7.03 1.24
N ALA A 117 0.35 -7.16 -0.09
CA ALA A 117 0.42 -8.44 -0.79
C ALA A 117 1.38 -8.40 -1.99
N LEU A 118 1.06 -7.65 -3.03
CA LEU A 118 1.90 -7.51 -4.23
C LEU A 118 2.75 -6.24 -4.20
N VAL A 119 2.32 -5.24 -3.42
CA VAL A 119 3.00 -3.97 -3.17
C VAL A 119 3.16 -3.80 -1.67
N ASP A 120 4.26 -3.19 -1.25
CA ASP A 120 4.50 -2.89 0.15
C ASP A 120 3.38 -2.05 0.74
N GLY A 121 2.85 -2.52 1.89
CA GLY A 121 1.74 -1.91 2.59
C GLY A 121 2.15 -0.82 3.57
N ALA A 122 1.22 -0.48 4.44
CA ALA A 122 1.28 0.68 5.32
C ALA A 122 1.58 0.35 6.80
N MET A 123 1.95 -0.89 7.14
CA MET A 123 2.48 -1.19 8.48
C MET A 123 3.94 -0.74 8.60
N ARG A 124 4.14 0.56 8.32
CA ARG A 124 5.39 1.33 8.35
C ARG A 124 5.06 2.80 8.57
N ARG A 125 6.07 3.64 8.80
CA ARG A 125 5.84 5.06 9.05
C ARG A 125 5.41 5.83 7.80
N TYR A 126 6.08 5.60 6.67
CA TYR A 126 5.81 6.31 5.42
C TYR A 126 5.44 5.35 4.31
N VAL A 127 4.42 5.68 3.52
CA VAL A 127 3.97 4.90 2.37
C VAL A 127 3.73 5.79 1.15
N PRO A 128 4.26 5.43 -0.05
CA PRO A 128 3.90 6.08 -1.30
C PRO A 128 2.47 5.70 -1.69
N VAL A 129 1.68 6.70 -2.07
CA VAL A 129 0.28 6.48 -2.47
C VAL A 129 -0.02 7.22 -3.75
N PRO A 130 -0.46 6.53 -4.83
CA PRO A 130 -0.93 7.18 -6.05
C PRO A 130 -2.11 8.11 -5.77
N LYS A 131 -2.08 9.33 -6.34
CA LYS A 131 -3.12 10.35 -6.11
C LYS A 131 -4.55 9.89 -6.43
N ARG A 132 -4.69 8.94 -7.35
CA ARG A 132 -5.99 8.48 -7.88
C ARG A 132 -6.80 7.61 -6.91
N ILE A 133 -6.18 7.13 -5.84
CA ILE A 133 -6.78 6.25 -4.82
C ILE A 133 -6.87 6.92 -3.44
N LEU A 134 -6.64 8.23 -3.38
CA LEU A 134 -6.78 9.06 -2.17
C LEU A 134 -8.19 9.63 -2.03
N HIS A 135 -8.68 9.65 -0.80
CA HIS A 135 -9.96 10.25 -0.41
C HIS A 135 -9.86 11.08 0.85
#